data_e48d58ea5cb33c1f1168285d3057bc2a
#
_entry.id   e48d58ea5cb33c1f1168285d3057bc2a
#
_cell.length_a   1.000
_cell.length_b   1.000
_cell.length_c   1.000
_cell.angle_alpha   90.00
_cell.angle_beta   90.00
_cell.angle_gamma   90.00
#
_symmetry.space_group_name_H-M   'P 1'
#
loop_
_entity.id
_entity.type
_entity.pdbx_description
1 polymer ?
#
loop_
_entity_poly.entity_id
_entity_poly.type
_entity_poly.pdbx_seq_one_letter_code
_entity_poly.pdbx_strand_id
1 'polypeptide(L)'
;AAVGKGIGAGWSLAARGVGATTRTVSKVGEIEAGHRRDGIALGLIAFSVVIAGGVWFKAGGPIGGGIDTLVRAIFGAASAVLPIVGVGLAILLMRTEPKPEIRPRLIMGSLLVGLPALGLWHIISGSPTDATGRSNGAGFVGYVVGGPLTNGLTVWLSAPLLVIAAGFGIL
;
A
#
# COMPACT_ATOMS: atom_id res chain seq x y z
N ALA A 1 22.50 -51.95 -0.42
CA ALA A 1 21.73 -51.70 -1.63
C ALA A 1 20.29 -51.13 -1.41
N ALA A 2 19.75 -51.18 -0.19
CA ALA A 2 18.38 -50.71 0.13
C ALA A 2 18.30 -49.19 0.38
N VAL A 3 19.34 -48.55 0.87
CA VAL A 3 19.33 -47.13 1.25
C VAL A 3 19.30 -46.19 0.03
N GLY A 4 19.89 -46.58 -1.10
CA GLY A 4 19.89 -45.79 -2.31
C GLY A 4 18.53 -45.66 -3.01
N LYS A 5 17.63 -46.66 -2.85
CA LYS A 5 16.29 -46.64 -3.44
C LYS A 5 15.33 -45.71 -2.67
N GLY A 6 15.51 -45.56 -1.36
CA GLY A 6 14.69 -44.64 -0.55
C GLY A 6 14.97 -43.14 -0.84
N ILE A 7 16.22 -42.78 -1.07
CA ILE A 7 16.59 -41.40 -1.36
C ILE A 7 16.11 -40.97 -2.75
N GLY A 8 16.17 -41.86 -3.75
CA GLY A 8 15.66 -41.60 -5.10
C GLY A 8 14.13 -41.42 -5.15
N ALA A 9 13.37 -42.18 -4.34
CA ALA A 9 11.93 -42.04 -4.26
C ALA A 9 11.50 -40.73 -3.58
N GLY A 10 12.17 -40.34 -2.49
CA GLY A 10 11.94 -39.02 -1.83
C GLY A 10 12.22 -37.83 -2.75
N TRP A 11 13.32 -37.90 -3.50
CA TRP A 11 13.68 -36.83 -4.43
C TRP A 11 12.70 -36.70 -5.62
N SER A 12 12.21 -37.83 -6.13
CA SER A 12 11.20 -37.83 -7.22
C SER A 12 9.84 -37.30 -6.78
N LEU A 13 9.44 -37.50 -5.51
CA LEU A 13 8.22 -36.93 -4.93
C LEU A 13 8.37 -35.42 -4.72
N ALA A 14 9.49 -34.97 -4.21
CA ALA A 14 9.80 -33.55 -4.04
C ALA A 14 9.83 -32.83 -5.42
N ALA A 15 10.49 -33.41 -6.43
CA ALA A 15 10.54 -32.89 -7.77
C ALA A 15 9.18 -32.84 -8.47
N ARG A 16 8.30 -33.83 -8.22
CA ARG A 16 6.91 -33.81 -8.72
C ARG A 16 6.05 -32.79 -8.00
N GLY A 17 6.24 -32.58 -6.70
CA GLY A 17 5.57 -31.56 -5.91
C GLY A 17 5.93 -30.14 -6.40
N VAL A 18 7.22 -29.88 -6.61
CA VAL A 18 7.70 -28.58 -7.16
C VAL A 18 7.22 -28.39 -8.61
N GLY A 19 7.26 -29.44 -9.43
CA GLY A 19 6.78 -29.37 -10.82
C GLY A 19 5.26 -29.20 -10.94
N ALA A 20 4.46 -29.66 -9.96
CA ALA A 20 3.02 -29.42 -9.92
C ALA A 20 2.70 -27.97 -9.52
N THR A 21 3.40 -27.41 -8.53
CA THR A 21 3.24 -26.02 -8.12
C THR A 21 3.68 -25.04 -9.20
N THR A 22 4.77 -25.30 -9.91
CA THR A 22 5.20 -24.44 -11.03
C THR A 22 4.23 -24.49 -12.22
N ARG A 23 3.61 -25.65 -12.52
CA ARG A 23 2.57 -25.74 -13.55
C ARG A 23 1.27 -25.07 -13.15
N THR A 24 0.92 -25.06 -11.86
CA THR A 24 -0.24 -24.31 -11.36
C THR A 24 0.01 -22.82 -11.41
N VAL A 25 1.23 -22.37 -11.08
CA VAL A 25 1.62 -20.96 -11.17
C VAL A 25 1.69 -20.49 -12.65
N SER A 26 2.14 -21.33 -13.59
CA SER A 26 2.14 -20.96 -15.02
C SER A 26 0.73 -20.90 -15.63
N LYS A 27 -0.22 -21.73 -15.15
CA LYS A 27 -1.64 -21.61 -15.55
C LYS A 27 -2.32 -20.36 -14.98
N VAL A 28 -1.82 -19.80 -13.86
CA VAL A 28 -2.27 -18.50 -13.33
C VAL A 28 -1.87 -17.36 -14.28
N GLY A 29 -0.88 -17.55 -15.15
CA GLY A 29 -0.48 -16.57 -16.19
C GLY A 29 -1.47 -16.41 -17.34
N GLU A 30 -2.37 -17.38 -17.55
CA GLU A 30 -3.43 -17.35 -18.57
C GLU A 30 -4.78 -16.87 -18.03
N ILE A 31 -4.82 -16.36 -16.77
CA ILE A 31 -6.03 -15.76 -16.22
C ILE A 31 -6.33 -14.50 -17.05
N GLU A 32 -7.45 -14.51 -17.72
CA GLU A 32 -8.02 -13.40 -18.49
C GLU A 32 -7.86 -12.08 -17.73
N ALA A 33 -7.48 -10.99 -18.39
CA ALA A 33 -7.13 -9.72 -17.76
C ALA A 33 -8.20 -9.20 -16.78
N GLY A 34 -9.45 -9.60 -16.98
CA GLY A 34 -10.59 -9.33 -16.08
C GLY A 34 -10.45 -10.02 -14.72
N HIS A 35 -10.24 -11.32 -14.71
CA HIS A 35 -10.10 -12.12 -13.47
C HIS A 35 -8.90 -11.71 -12.61
N ARG A 36 -7.79 -11.35 -13.26
CA ARG A 36 -6.61 -10.83 -12.55
C ARG A 36 -6.91 -9.52 -11.83
N ARG A 37 -7.73 -8.67 -12.42
CA ARG A 37 -8.12 -7.39 -11.84
C ARG A 37 -9.05 -7.56 -10.65
N ASP A 38 -10.04 -8.43 -10.78
CA ASP A 38 -10.97 -8.75 -9.69
C ASP A 38 -10.23 -9.41 -8.52
N GLY A 39 -9.24 -10.26 -8.79
CA GLY A 39 -8.35 -10.82 -7.77
C GLY A 39 -7.53 -9.75 -7.04
N ILE A 40 -6.98 -8.78 -7.75
CA ILE A 40 -6.26 -7.65 -7.13
C ILE A 40 -7.21 -6.80 -6.29
N ALA A 41 -8.41 -6.52 -6.78
CA ALA A 41 -9.40 -5.72 -6.06
C ALA A 41 -9.89 -6.44 -4.79
N LEU A 42 -10.16 -7.75 -4.86
CA LEU A 42 -10.48 -8.58 -3.68
C LEU A 42 -9.33 -8.62 -2.68
N GLY A 43 -8.09 -8.77 -3.16
CA GLY A 43 -6.90 -8.69 -2.32
C GLY A 43 -6.76 -7.34 -1.62
N LEU A 44 -7.07 -6.26 -2.32
CA LEU A 44 -7.05 -4.89 -1.76
C LEU A 44 -8.15 -4.69 -0.71
N ILE A 45 -9.35 -5.26 -0.92
CA ILE A 45 -10.42 -5.25 0.09
C ILE A 45 -9.99 -6.04 1.33
N ALA A 46 -9.48 -7.27 1.15
CA ALA A 46 -9.03 -8.09 2.26
C ALA A 46 -7.92 -7.40 3.06
N PHE A 47 -6.94 -6.79 2.37
CA PHE A 47 -5.88 -6.02 3.00
C PHE A 47 -6.42 -4.79 3.75
N SER A 48 -7.39 -4.08 3.17
CA SER A 48 -8.05 -2.93 3.81
C SER A 48 -8.80 -3.33 5.08
N VAL A 49 -9.48 -4.49 5.07
CA VAL A 49 -10.16 -5.04 6.25
C VAL A 49 -9.17 -5.40 7.35
N VAL A 50 -8.02 -5.98 7.01
CA VAL A 50 -6.97 -6.30 7.98
C VAL A 50 -6.40 -5.02 8.60
N ILE A 51 -6.14 -3.98 7.80
CA ILE A 51 -5.69 -2.69 8.31
C ILE A 51 -6.78 -2.04 9.19
N ALA A 52 -8.05 -2.08 8.78
CA ALA A 52 -9.16 -1.57 9.59
C ALA A 52 -9.24 -2.27 10.95
N GLY A 53 -9.10 -3.60 10.95
CA GLY A 53 -9.06 -4.40 12.17
C GLY A 53 -7.94 -3.97 13.13
N GLY A 54 -6.73 -3.73 12.62
CA GLY A 54 -5.59 -3.28 13.41
C GLY A 54 -5.74 -1.83 13.88
N VAL A 55 -6.08 -0.91 12.97
CA VAL A 55 -6.05 0.55 13.23
C VAL A 55 -7.30 1.01 14.00
N TRP A 56 -8.50 0.55 13.63
CA TRP A 56 -9.75 1.05 14.24
C TRP A 56 -10.16 0.24 15.46
N PHE A 57 -10.07 -1.09 15.35
CA PHE A 57 -10.57 -1.97 16.41
C PHE A 57 -9.48 -2.47 17.34
N LYS A 58 -8.19 -2.22 16.99
CA LYS A 58 -7.02 -2.80 17.67
C LYS A 58 -7.16 -4.31 17.86
N ALA A 59 -7.88 -4.93 16.94
CA ALA A 59 -8.14 -6.37 16.89
C ALA A 59 -6.90 -7.11 16.38
N GLY A 60 -6.76 -8.38 16.76
CA GLY A 60 -5.66 -9.24 16.30
C GLY A 60 -4.48 -9.33 17.26
N GLY A 61 -4.64 -8.87 18.51
CA GLY A 61 -3.61 -9.03 19.55
C GLY A 61 -2.25 -8.44 19.13
N PRO A 62 -1.12 -9.17 19.36
CA PRO A 62 0.21 -8.68 19.03
C PRO A 62 0.41 -8.38 17.55
N ILE A 63 -0.21 -9.16 16.66
CA ILE A 63 -0.14 -8.97 15.20
C ILE A 63 -0.86 -7.69 14.80
N GLY A 64 -2.08 -7.46 15.29
CA GLY A 64 -2.86 -6.25 15.03
C GLY A 64 -2.15 -5.00 15.56
N GLY A 65 -1.56 -5.08 16.76
CA GLY A 65 -0.73 -4.00 17.32
C GLY A 65 0.52 -3.71 16.48
N GLY A 66 1.17 -4.73 15.93
CA GLY A 66 2.29 -4.57 15.02
C GLY A 66 1.90 -3.88 13.71
N ILE A 67 0.76 -4.26 13.14
CA ILE A 67 0.20 -3.62 11.93
C ILE A 67 -0.13 -2.15 12.22
N ASP A 68 -0.83 -1.83 13.32
CA ASP A 68 -1.15 -0.45 13.70
C ASP A 68 0.12 0.38 13.85
N THR A 69 1.12 -0.13 14.57
CA THR A 69 2.40 0.55 14.77
C THR A 69 3.11 0.83 13.45
N LEU A 70 3.19 -0.18 12.57
CA LEU A 70 3.86 -0.04 11.28
C LEU A 70 3.13 0.97 10.38
N VAL A 71 1.81 0.85 10.27
CA VAL A 71 1.01 1.72 9.39
C VAL A 71 1.03 3.16 9.90
N ARG A 72 0.95 3.37 11.23
CA ARG A 72 1.09 4.70 11.84
C ARG A 72 2.50 5.28 11.70
N ALA A 73 3.54 4.45 11.77
CA ALA A 73 4.89 4.93 11.54
C ALA A 73 5.05 5.48 10.11
N ILE A 74 4.43 4.85 9.13
CA ILE A 74 4.52 5.23 7.71
C ILE A 74 3.58 6.40 7.37
N PHE A 75 2.31 6.29 7.73
CA PHE A 75 1.23 7.22 7.31
C PHE A 75 0.71 8.13 8.44
N GLY A 76 1.14 7.90 9.67
CA GLY A 76 0.68 8.67 10.82
C GLY A 76 -0.81 8.53 11.08
N ALA A 77 -1.45 9.64 11.44
CA ALA A 77 -2.90 9.71 11.65
C ALA A 77 -3.71 9.41 10.37
N ALA A 78 -3.13 9.63 9.18
CA ALA A 78 -3.77 9.26 7.92
C ALA A 78 -3.99 7.74 7.77
N SER A 79 -3.33 6.92 8.60
CA SER A 79 -3.58 5.48 8.69
C SER A 79 -5.05 5.13 8.92
N ALA A 80 -5.80 6.00 9.62
CA ALA A 80 -7.23 5.81 9.85
C ALA A 80 -8.09 5.89 8.58
N VAL A 81 -7.61 6.59 7.55
CA VAL A 81 -8.31 6.77 6.27
C VAL A 81 -7.92 5.69 5.26
N LEU A 82 -6.77 5.03 5.44
CA LEU A 82 -6.26 4.02 4.50
C LEU A 82 -7.24 2.89 4.19
N PRO A 83 -7.98 2.29 5.16
CA PRO A 83 -8.96 1.25 4.85
C PRO A 83 -10.06 1.74 3.92
N ILE A 84 -10.53 2.98 4.11
CA ILE A 84 -11.59 3.59 3.28
C ILE A 84 -11.06 3.82 1.86
N VAL A 85 -9.85 4.38 1.74
CA VAL A 85 -9.19 4.60 0.45
C VAL A 85 -8.95 3.28 -0.26
N GLY A 86 -8.48 2.25 0.45
CA GLY A 86 -8.22 0.93 -0.12
C GLY A 86 -9.49 0.27 -0.66
N VAL A 87 -10.59 0.29 0.09
CA VAL A 87 -11.90 -0.20 -0.38
C VAL A 87 -12.41 0.63 -1.56
N GLY A 88 -12.29 1.95 -1.50
CA GLY A 88 -12.68 2.85 -2.59
C GLY A 88 -11.92 2.55 -3.88
N LEU A 89 -10.60 2.37 -3.79
CA LEU A 89 -9.75 1.96 -4.93
C LEU A 89 -10.11 0.58 -5.46
N ALA A 90 -10.43 -0.38 -4.59
CA ALA A 90 -10.87 -1.70 -5.00
C ALA A 90 -12.20 -1.64 -5.79
N ILE A 91 -13.17 -0.90 -5.30
CA ILE A 91 -14.45 -0.69 -5.98
C ILE A 91 -14.24 0.03 -7.33
N LEU A 92 -13.39 1.06 -7.35
CA LEU A 92 -13.04 1.77 -8.57
C LEU A 92 -12.39 0.82 -9.58
N LEU A 93 -11.47 -0.03 -9.09
CA LEU A 93 -10.79 -1.02 -9.92
C LEU A 93 -11.77 -2.03 -10.51
N MET A 94 -12.79 -2.47 -9.77
CA MET A 94 -13.83 -3.39 -10.25
C MET A 94 -14.75 -2.73 -11.28
N ARG A 95 -15.09 -1.46 -11.10
CA ARG A 95 -16.06 -0.74 -11.95
C ARG A 95 -15.45 -0.15 -13.23
N THR A 96 -14.13 0.06 -13.27
CA THR A 96 -13.48 0.72 -14.41
C THR A 96 -13.03 -0.32 -15.44
N GLU A 97 -13.36 -0.15 -16.71
CA GLU A 97 -12.85 -1.01 -17.78
C GLU A 97 -11.32 -0.94 -17.91
N PRO A 98 -10.65 -2.05 -18.26
CA PRO A 98 -9.20 -2.10 -18.37
C PRO A 98 -8.71 -1.32 -19.59
N LYS A 99 -8.52 -0.02 -19.45
CA LYS A 99 -7.82 0.80 -20.46
C LYS A 99 -6.35 0.92 -20.03
N PRO A 100 -5.40 0.23 -20.69
CA PRO A 100 -3.98 0.23 -20.30
C PRO A 100 -3.36 1.63 -20.35
N GLU A 101 -3.87 2.50 -21.21
CA GLU A 101 -3.38 3.87 -21.40
C GLU A 101 -3.67 4.81 -20.22
N ILE A 102 -4.72 4.52 -19.42
CA ILE A 102 -5.14 5.38 -18.29
C ILE A 102 -4.41 5.02 -16.99
N ARG A 103 -3.87 3.80 -16.89
CA ARG A 103 -3.22 3.31 -15.66
C ARG A 103 -2.06 4.18 -15.17
N PRO A 104 -1.07 4.56 -16.01
CA PRO A 104 0.03 5.40 -15.55
C PRO A 104 -0.45 6.78 -15.10
N ARG A 105 -1.46 7.35 -15.76
CA ARG A 105 -2.04 8.63 -15.41
C ARG A 105 -2.77 8.59 -14.05
N LEU A 106 -3.54 7.53 -13.79
CA LEU A 106 -4.23 7.33 -12.51
C LEU A 106 -3.24 7.14 -11.35
N ILE A 107 -2.17 6.36 -11.54
CA ILE A 107 -1.14 6.16 -10.54
C ILE A 107 -0.38 7.47 -10.27
N MET A 108 0.05 8.15 -11.32
CA MET A 108 0.73 9.45 -11.18
C MET A 108 -0.17 10.50 -10.54
N GLY A 109 -1.44 10.60 -10.96
CA GLY A 109 -2.42 11.52 -10.36
C GLY A 109 -2.66 11.21 -8.88
N SER A 110 -2.86 9.94 -8.51
CA SER A 110 -3.07 9.56 -7.11
C SER A 110 -1.85 9.83 -6.22
N LEU A 111 -0.64 9.62 -6.73
CA LEU A 111 0.60 9.98 -6.04
C LEU A 111 0.74 11.50 -5.91
N LEU A 112 0.42 12.23 -6.98
CA LEU A 112 0.50 13.69 -7.01
C LEU A 112 -0.54 14.37 -6.10
N VAL A 113 -1.61 13.67 -5.74
CA VAL A 113 -2.59 14.11 -4.73
C VAL A 113 -2.17 13.64 -3.34
N GLY A 114 -1.86 12.35 -3.21
CA GLY A 114 -1.63 11.72 -1.91
C GLY A 114 -0.37 12.21 -1.20
N LEU A 115 0.74 12.31 -1.92
CA LEU A 115 2.01 12.75 -1.32
C LEU A 115 1.96 14.23 -0.85
N PRO A 116 1.50 15.20 -1.66
CA PRO A 116 1.34 16.56 -1.19
C PRO A 116 0.31 16.71 -0.06
N ALA A 117 -0.78 15.94 -0.07
CA ALA A 117 -1.75 15.95 1.02
C ALA A 117 -1.13 15.51 2.35
N LEU A 118 -0.32 14.44 2.35
CA LEU A 118 0.42 14.01 3.53
C LEU A 118 1.50 15.03 3.94
N GLY A 119 2.19 15.63 2.97
CA GLY A 119 3.15 16.71 3.24
C GLY A 119 2.50 17.93 3.87
N LEU A 120 1.33 18.33 3.36
CA LEU A 120 0.53 19.43 3.93
C LEU A 120 0.05 19.10 5.35
N TRP A 121 -0.43 17.86 5.58
CA TRP A 121 -0.80 17.39 6.90
C TRP A 121 0.40 17.44 7.88
N HIS A 122 1.59 17.07 7.43
CA HIS A 122 2.81 17.18 8.23
C HIS A 122 3.07 18.63 8.66
N ILE A 123 2.93 19.57 7.74
CA ILE A 123 3.08 21.01 8.03
C ILE A 123 2.04 21.50 9.03
N ILE A 124 0.76 21.15 8.82
CA ILE A 124 -0.35 21.51 9.72
C ILE A 124 -0.16 20.91 11.12
N SER A 125 0.42 19.73 11.20
CA SER A 125 0.74 19.06 12.48
C SER A 125 1.94 19.68 13.22
N GLY A 126 2.50 20.77 12.74
CA GLY A 126 3.62 21.47 13.37
C GLY A 126 5.00 20.94 12.98
N SER A 127 5.08 20.19 11.87
CA SER A 127 6.35 19.64 11.32
C SER A 127 7.18 18.83 12.33
N PRO A 128 6.60 17.84 13.02
CA PRO A 128 7.29 17.08 14.06
C PRO A 128 8.46 16.28 13.47
N THR A 129 9.63 16.36 14.12
CA THR A 129 10.84 15.64 13.71
C THR A 129 11.05 14.33 14.46
N ASP A 130 10.47 14.20 15.66
CA ASP A 130 10.55 12.99 16.49
C ASP A 130 9.61 11.88 15.99
N ALA A 131 9.93 10.64 16.32
CA ALA A 131 9.18 9.47 15.87
C ALA A 131 7.71 9.48 16.33
N THR A 132 7.48 9.89 17.59
CA THR A 132 6.13 9.92 18.18
C THR A 132 5.27 11.01 17.57
N GLY A 133 5.80 12.21 17.41
CA GLY A 133 5.11 13.31 16.75
C GLY A 133 4.78 12.99 15.28
N ARG A 134 5.69 12.36 14.56
CA ARG A 134 5.45 11.91 13.17
C ARG A 134 4.33 10.88 13.11
N SER A 135 4.32 9.88 14.00
CA SER A 135 3.26 8.85 14.02
C SER A 135 1.87 9.42 14.37
N ASN A 136 1.82 10.52 15.12
CA ASN A 136 0.60 11.26 15.42
C ASN A 136 0.22 12.28 14.33
N GLY A 137 1.17 12.72 13.52
CA GLY A 137 0.99 13.59 12.36
C GLY A 137 0.77 12.79 11.07
N ALA A 138 1.55 13.10 10.03
CA ALA A 138 1.46 12.48 8.70
C ALA A 138 2.43 11.30 8.47
N GLY A 139 3.04 10.78 9.53
CA GLY A 139 3.97 9.66 9.47
C GLY A 139 5.28 10.00 8.75
N PHE A 140 6.01 8.95 8.41
CA PHE A 140 7.28 9.06 7.70
C PHE A 140 7.10 9.65 6.30
N VAL A 141 6.03 9.27 5.60
CA VAL A 141 5.77 9.77 4.22
C VAL A 141 5.52 11.28 4.24
N GLY A 142 4.68 11.77 5.16
CA GLY A 142 4.45 13.21 5.28
C GLY A 142 5.72 13.98 5.68
N TYR A 143 6.55 13.39 6.53
CA TYR A 143 7.85 13.98 6.90
C TYR A 143 8.82 14.07 5.71
N VAL A 144 8.91 13.02 4.89
CA VAL A 144 9.80 13.01 3.71
C VAL A 144 9.37 14.02 2.67
N VAL A 145 8.06 14.25 2.52
CA VAL A 145 7.52 15.22 1.55
C VAL A 145 7.50 16.64 2.12
N GLY A 146 7.00 16.82 3.35
CA GLY A 146 6.82 18.13 3.96
C GLY A 146 8.09 18.70 4.60
N GLY A 147 8.90 17.84 5.25
CA GLY A 147 10.08 18.26 6.02
C GLY A 147 11.14 19.00 5.19
N PRO A 148 11.64 18.45 4.08
CA PRO A 148 12.61 19.15 3.22
C PRO A 148 12.08 20.48 2.68
N LEU A 149 10.79 20.54 2.36
CA LEU A 149 10.16 21.76 1.87
C LEU A 149 10.10 22.83 2.96
N THR A 150 9.69 22.48 4.18
CA THR A 150 9.63 23.45 5.28
C THR A 150 10.99 23.92 5.74
N ASN A 151 12.00 23.03 5.69
CA ASN A 151 13.37 23.38 6.06
C ASN A 151 14.06 24.26 5.00
N GLY A 152 13.71 24.06 3.71
CA GLY A 152 14.30 24.80 2.60
C GLY A 152 13.56 26.08 2.21
N LEU A 153 12.23 26.09 2.31
CA LEU A 153 11.38 27.15 1.72
C LEU A 153 10.48 27.86 2.73
N THR A 154 10.54 27.59 4.00
CA THR A 154 9.56 28.06 4.99
C THR A 154 8.13 27.54 4.76
N VAL A 155 7.32 27.52 5.81
CA VAL A 155 5.91 27.04 5.78
C VAL A 155 5.07 27.83 4.77
N TRP A 156 5.28 29.14 4.67
CA TRP A 156 4.52 30.06 3.81
C TRP A 156 4.65 29.77 2.31
N LEU A 157 5.78 29.25 1.87
CA LEU A 157 5.99 28.85 0.47
C LEU A 157 5.68 27.37 0.26
N SER A 158 5.99 26.52 1.23
CA SER A 158 5.81 25.08 1.12
C SER A 158 4.33 24.68 1.05
N ALA A 159 3.46 25.32 1.84
CA ALA A 159 2.04 24.99 1.86
C ALA A 159 1.34 25.29 0.52
N PRO A 160 1.45 26.49 -0.08
CA PRO A 160 0.87 26.76 -1.40
C PRO A 160 1.42 25.86 -2.50
N LEU A 161 2.72 25.54 -2.46
CA LEU A 161 3.35 24.66 -3.45
C LEU A 161 2.77 23.24 -3.39
N LEU A 162 2.56 22.70 -2.19
CA LEU A 162 1.91 21.40 -2.01
C LEU A 162 0.42 21.42 -2.44
N VAL A 163 -0.30 22.52 -2.19
CA VAL A 163 -1.68 22.69 -2.66
C VAL A 163 -1.74 22.71 -4.19
N ILE A 164 -0.83 23.43 -4.84
CA ILE A 164 -0.76 23.46 -6.31
C ILE A 164 -0.41 22.08 -6.85
N ALA A 165 0.55 21.38 -6.24
CA ALA A 165 0.93 20.03 -6.66
C ALA A 165 -0.26 19.05 -6.51
N ALA A 166 -1.00 19.11 -5.41
CA ALA A 166 -2.22 18.31 -5.21
C ALA A 166 -3.30 18.66 -6.24
N GLY A 167 -3.51 19.95 -6.52
CA GLY A 167 -4.46 20.42 -7.54
C GLY A 167 -4.09 19.91 -8.94
N PHE A 168 -2.82 19.87 -9.27
CA PHE A 168 -2.33 19.33 -10.56
C PHE A 168 -2.57 17.82 -10.69
N GLY A 169 -2.57 17.09 -9.55
CA GLY A 169 -2.86 15.66 -9.53
C GLY A 169 -4.34 15.32 -9.76
N ILE A 170 -5.26 16.28 -9.62
CA ILE A 170 -6.69 16.10 -9.85
C ILE A 170 -7.06 16.34 -11.33
N LEU A 171 -6.27 17.12 -12.04
CA LEU A 171 -6.46 17.44 -13.48
C LEU A 171 -5.99 16.32 -14.38
#